data_d04f12bfbe6c98eda61a4b123f07c749
#
_entry.id   d04f12bfbe6c98eda61a4b123f07c749
#
_cell.length_a   1.000
_cell.length_b   1.000
_cell.length_c   1.000
_cell.angle_alpha   90.00
_cell.angle_beta   90.00
_cell.angle_gamma   90.00
#
_symmetry.space_group_name_H-M   'P 1'
#
loop_
_entity.id
_entity.type
_entity.pdbx_description
1 polymer ?
#
loop_
_entity_poly.entity_id
_entity_poly.type
_entity_poly.pdbx_seq_one_letter_code
_entity_poly.pdbx_strand_id
1 'polypeptide(L)'
;MKRFLRFLLPLLCAALLLLSVRTLLLGVYRPTETARESGKTHLVFVNLTAYGLRLPFEECFGPHRWGYRRSAVGDKVAYRLLGSDRVCLGICRALPGDSISVDLTRRHLSSAKPDSSDSLFVVPAAGRAVAVTPLNARMLTVLKRRFEHSHAKVSLRGRIFLDGQPLDSLRFNEDYYLLETQPQTFTLIPHSALVGRIAFEL
;
A
#
# COMPACT_ATOMS: atom_id res chain seq x y z
N MET A 1 33.92 0.10 -41.27
CA MET A 1 33.28 -0.70 -40.22
C MET A 1 33.79 -0.32 -38.80
N LYS A 2 35.08 -0.33 -38.48
CA LYS A 2 35.57 -0.06 -37.09
C LYS A 2 35.24 1.33 -36.52
N ARG A 3 35.15 2.38 -37.34
CA ARG A 3 34.74 3.74 -36.90
C ARG A 3 33.24 3.84 -36.56
N PHE A 4 32.39 3.19 -37.33
CA PHE A 4 30.96 3.15 -37.09
C PHE A 4 30.62 2.43 -35.78
N LEU A 5 31.31 1.33 -35.47
CA LEU A 5 31.14 0.57 -34.23
C LEU A 5 31.55 1.37 -33.00
N ARG A 6 32.54 2.27 -33.10
CA ARG A 6 32.99 3.15 -31.99
C ARG A 6 31.92 4.19 -31.57
N PHE A 7 31.07 4.62 -32.50
CA PHE A 7 29.95 5.53 -32.20
C PHE A 7 28.68 4.78 -31.80
N LEU A 8 28.44 3.60 -32.37
CA LEU A 8 27.26 2.80 -32.09
C LEU A 8 27.27 2.26 -30.66
N LEU A 9 28.40 1.82 -30.15
CA LEU A 9 28.51 1.23 -28.81
C LEU A 9 28.13 2.22 -27.69
N PRO A 10 28.69 3.44 -27.61
CA PRO A 10 28.27 4.41 -26.57
C PRO A 10 26.82 4.84 -26.71
N LEU A 11 26.27 4.93 -27.93
CA LEU A 11 24.88 5.23 -28.16
C LEU A 11 23.97 4.11 -27.62
N LEU A 12 24.34 2.85 -27.86
CA LEU A 12 23.62 1.68 -27.34
C LEU A 12 23.67 1.65 -25.81
N CYS A 13 24.85 1.90 -25.22
CA CYS A 13 25.02 1.96 -23.77
C CYS A 13 24.17 3.09 -23.16
N ALA A 14 24.13 4.26 -23.78
CA ALA A 14 23.30 5.38 -23.33
C ALA A 14 21.80 5.03 -23.41
N ALA A 15 21.37 4.39 -24.51
CA ALA A 15 19.98 3.95 -24.67
C ALA A 15 19.58 2.90 -23.62
N LEU A 16 20.44 1.91 -23.35
CA LEU A 16 20.24 0.91 -22.32
C LEU A 16 20.19 1.52 -20.92
N LEU A 17 21.04 2.50 -20.64
CA LEU A 17 21.05 3.20 -19.37
C LEU A 17 19.77 4.03 -19.17
N LEU A 18 19.33 4.76 -20.19
CA LEU A 18 18.06 5.49 -20.16
C LEU A 18 16.86 4.56 -19.98
N LEU A 19 16.86 3.40 -20.65
CA LEU A 19 15.81 2.39 -20.51
C LEU A 19 15.79 1.82 -19.09
N SER A 20 16.94 1.50 -18.50
CA SER A 20 17.04 1.01 -17.13
C SER A 20 16.62 2.07 -16.12
N VAL A 21 17.00 3.32 -16.27
CA VAL A 21 16.54 4.42 -15.42
C VAL A 21 15.02 4.56 -15.51
N ARG A 22 14.45 4.53 -16.71
CA ARG A 22 13.01 4.61 -16.92
C ARG A 22 12.27 3.46 -16.25
N THR A 23 12.75 2.23 -16.38
CA THR A 23 12.06 1.04 -15.86
C THR A 23 12.18 0.89 -14.35
N LEU A 24 13.28 1.33 -13.76
CA LEU A 24 13.55 1.18 -12.32
C LEU A 24 13.09 2.38 -11.48
N LEU A 25 13.10 3.59 -12.04
CA LEU A 25 12.84 4.81 -11.26
C LEU A 25 11.44 5.39 -11.51
N LEU A 26 10.94 5.33 -12.75
CA LEU A 26 9.68 5.97 -13.14
C LEU A 26 8.73 4.96 -13.78
N GLY A 27 7.58 4.76 -13.13
CA GLY A 27 6.45 4.03 -13.70
C GLY A 27 5.43 4.98 -14.31
N VAL A 28 4.88 4.62 -15.47
CA VAL A 28 3.75 5.33 -16.08
C VAL A 28 2.55 4.41 -16.04
N TYR A 29 1.50 4.84 -15.36
CA TYR A 29 0.30 4.04 -15.16
C TYR A 29 -0.95 4.80 -15.61
N ARG A 30 -1.96 4.05 -16.02
CA ARG A 30 -3.32 4.52 -16.25
C ARG A 30 -4.18 4.03 -15.09
N PRO A 31 -4.54 4.88 -14.12
CA PRO A 31 -5.36 4.46 -13.00
C PRO A 31 -6.78 4.11 -13.47
N THR A 32 -7.32 3.01 -12.94
CA THR A 32 -8.54 2.42 -13.51
C THR A 32 -9.84 3.01 -12.94
N GLU A 33 -9.86 3.63 -11.75
CA GLU A 33 -11.14 3.96 -11.11
C GLU A 33 -11.22 5.28 -10.33
N THR A 34 -10.13 5.85 -9.88
CA THR A 34 -10.17 7.04 -8.99
C THR A 34 -10.23 8.38 -9.74
N ALA A 35 -10.01 8.38 -11.04
CA ALA A 35 -10.03 9.59 -11.88
C ALA A 35 -11.36 9.81 -12.62
N ARG A 36 -12.45 9.14 -12.23
CA ARG A 36 -13.72 9.15 -12.98
C ARG A 36 -14.54 10.44 -12.82
N GLU A 37 -14.13 11.37 -11.97
CA GLU A 37 -14.82 12.65 -11.87
C GLU A 37 -14.66 13.54 -13.12
N SER A 38 -13.71 13.26 -14.02
CA SER A 38 -13.47 14.13 -15.18
C SER A 38 -13.54 13.46 -16.55
N GLY A 39 -13.85 12.16 -16.65
CA GLY A 39 -13.97 11.48 -17.95
C GLY A 39 -12.68 11.45 -18.81
N LYS A 40 -11.57 11.97 -18.31
CA LYS A 40 -10.27 12.00 -18.98
C LYS A 40 -9.37 10.88 -18.47
N THR A 41 -8.79 10.12 -19.38
CA THR A 41 -7.73 9.17 -19.09
C THR A 41 -6.46 9.95 -18.74
N HIS A 42 -6.22 10.18 -17.44
CA HIS A 42 -4.99 10.81 -16.98
C HIS A 42 -3.86 9.79 -16.92
N LEU A 43 -2.69 10.19 -17.39
CA LEU A 43 -1.46 9.44 -17.19
C LEU A 43 -0.84 9.88 -15.87
N VAL A 44 -0.48 8.90 -15.05
CA VAL A 44 0.14 9.15 -13.75
C VAL A 44 1.57 8.66 -13.76
N PHE A 45 2.47 9.55 -13.40
CA PHE A 45 3.90 9.26 -13.27
C PHE A 45 4.20 8.96 -11.81
N VAL A 46 4.73 7.78 -11.57
CA VAL A 46 4.98 7.25 -10.23
C VAL A 46 6.47 7.07 -10.02
N ASN A 47 6.99 7.64 -8.93
CA ASN A 47 8.34 7.37 -8.47
C ASN A 47 8.35 6.01 -7.76
N LEU A 48 8.91 4.99 -8.42
CA LEU A 48 8.95 3.61 -7.95
C LEU A 48 9.91 3.41 -6.77
N THR A 49 10.88 4.29 -6.60
CA THR A 49 11.89 4.18 -5.52
C THR A 49 11.47 4.87 -4.23
N ALA A 50 10.33 5.58 -4.24
CA ALA A 50 9.89 6.38 -3.08
C ALA A 50 9.77 5.56 -1.80
N TYR A 51 9.36 4.30 -1.91
CA TYR A 51 9.15 3.39 -0.77
C TYR A 51 10.13 2.22 -0.73
N GLY A 52 11.25 2.34 -1.42
CA GLY A 52 12.28 1.33 -1.60
C GLY A 52 12.27 0.73 -3.02
N LEU A 53 13.46 0.44 -3.50
CA LEU A 53 13.66 -0.12 -4.84
C LEU A 53 13.13 -1.56 -4.89
N ARG A 54 12.21 -1.82 -5.80
CA ARG A 54 11.80 -3.18 -6.16
C ARG A 54 12.80 -3.73 -7.18
N LEU A 55 13.39 -4.87 -6.86
CA LEU A 55 14.21 -5.57 -7.83
C LEU A 55 13.30 -6.31 -8.83
N PRO A 56 13.61 -6.26 -10.14
CA PRO A 56 13.01 -7.18 -11.09
C PRO A 56 13.44 -8.60 -10.66
N PHE A 57 12.56 -9.57 -10.70
CA PHE A 57 12.76 -10.97 -10.23
C PHE A 57 12.30 -11.20 -8.77
N GLU A 58 11.18 -10.60 -8.37
CA GLU A 58 10.53 -10.87 -7.07
C GLU A 58 10.30 -12.38 -6.85
N GLU A 59 10.10 -13.15 -7.92
CA GLU A 59 9.93 -14.60 -7.87
C GLU A 59 11.18 -15.33 -7.34
N CYS A 60 12.38 -14.79 -7.58
CA CYS A 60 13.65 -15.40 -7.15
C CYS A 60 14.11 -14.89 -5.78
N PHE A 61 13.85 -13.63 -5.47
CA PHE A 61 14.41 -12.95 -4.29
C PHE A 61 13.36 -12.62 -3.22
N GLY A 62 12.10 -12.93 -3.48
CA GLY A 62 10.99 -12.56 -2.61
C GLY A 62 10.65 -11.06 -2.68
N PRO A 63 9.60 -10.61 -1.97
CA PRO A 63 9.08 -9.24 -2.03
C PRO A 63 9.94 -8.23 -1.26
N HIS A 64 11.27 -8.41 -1.26
CA HIS A 64 12.19 -7.55 -0.52
C HIS A 64 12.46 -6.26 -1.29
N ARG A 65 12.28 -5.13 -0.62
CA ARG A 65 12.64 -3.81 -1.12
C ARG A 65 13.96 -3.34 -0.52
N TRP A 66 14.87 -2.91 -1.37
CA TRP A 66 16.09 -2.26 -0.91
C TRP A 66 15.80 -0.80 -0.53
N GLY A 67 16.29 -0.40 0.67
CA GLY A 67 16.11 0.97 1.15
C GLY A 67 14.65 1.26 1.52
N TYR A 68 14.06 0.39 2.37
CA TYR A 68 12.72 0.58 2.93
C TYR A 68 12.51 2.01 3.43
N ARG A 69 11.49 2.68 2.90
CA ARG A 69 11.05 4.01 3.33
C ARG A 69 9.55 3.99 3.59
N ARG A 70 9.16 4.59 4.69
CA ARG A 70 7.73 4.76 5.01
C ARG A 70 7.12 5.85 4.15
N SER A 71 5.86 5.70 3.81
CA SER A 71 5.04 6.78 3.27
C SER A 71 4.85 7.86 4.34
N ALA A 72 4.61 9.09 3.92
CA ALA A 72 4.21 10.16 4.82
C ALA A 72 2.69 10.42 4.73
N VAL A 73 2.12 10.97 5.79
CA VAL A 73 0.71 11.41 5.77
C VAL A 73 0.58 12.52 4.73
N GLY A 74 -0.44 12.42 3.88
CA GLY A 74 -0.65 13.33 2.75
C GLY A 74 0.01 12.90 1.44
N ASP A 75 0.89 11.89 1.44
CA ASP A 75 1.47 11.38 0.20
C ASP A 75 0.37 10.83 -0.72
N LYS A 76 0.40 11.25 -1.98
CA LYS A 76 -0.36 10.62 -3.05
C LYS A 76 0.37 9.33 -3.48
N VAL A 77 -0.27 8.21 -3.28
CA VAL A 77 0.32 6.87 -3.41
C VAL A 77 -0.35 6.11 -4.52
N ALA A 78 0.46 5.47 -5.36
CA ALA A 78 0.01 4.43 -6.27
C ALA A 78 0.16 3.07 -5.57
N TYR A 79 -0.89 2.25 -5.59
CA TYR A 79 -0.88 0.91 -5.00
C TYR A 79 -1.52 -0.11 -5.94
N ARG A 80 -1.12 -1.37 -5.81
CA ARG A 80 -1.65 -2.48 -6.60
C ARG A 80 -2.80 -3.15 -5.85
N LEU A 81 -3.91 -3.33 -6.54
CA LEU A 81 -5.03 -4.08 -5.97
C LEU A 81 -4.69 -5.58 -5.98
N LEU A 82 -4.89 -6.25 -4.85
CA LEU A 82 -4.57 -7.66 -4.71
C LEU A 82 -5.38 -8.53 -5.69
N GLY A 83 -4.69 -9.43 -6.41
CA GLY A 83 -5.31 -10.30 -7.42
C GLY A 83 -5.60 -9.61 -8.74
N SER A 84 -5.09 -8.39 -8.95
CA SER A 84 -5.22 -7.64 -10.19
C SER A 84 -3.93 -6.87 -10.47
N ASP A 85 -3.54 -6.77 -11.74
CA ASP A 85 -2.43 -5.90 -12.17
C ASP A 85 -2.82 -4.41 -12.22
N ARG A 86 -4.03 -4.10 -11.78
CA ARG A 86 -4.54 -2.73 -11.79
C ARG A 86 -3.87 -1.90 -10.70
N VAL A 87 -3.41 -0.73 -11.10
CA VAL A 87 -2.87 0.28 -10.18
C VAL A 87 -3.96 1.28 -9.83
N CYS A 88 -4.19 1.45 -8.55
CA CYS A 88 -5.13 2.41 -7.97
C CYS A 88 -4.36 3.54 -7.30
N LEU A 89 -5.03 4.67 -7.11
CA LEU A 89 -4.49 5.84 -6.44
C LEU A 89 -5.16 6.05 -5.09
N GLY A 90 -4.42 6.61 -4.14
CA GLY A 90 -4.96 6.97 -2.84
C GLY A 90 -4.07 8.00 -2.14
N ILE A 91 -4.61 8.62 -1.12
CA ILE A 91 -3.89 9.57 -0.27
C ILE A 91 -3.63 8.90 1.07
N CYS A 92 -2.38 8.88 1.51
CA CYS A 92 -2.02 8.33 2.82
C CYS A 92 -2.59 9.20 3.94
N ARG A 93 -3.44 8.62 4.80
CA ARG A 93 -4.09 9.31 5.91
C ARG A 93 -3.56 8.91 7.26
N ALA A 94 -3.06 7.67 7.40
CA ALA A 94 -2.42 7.24 8.63
C ALA A 94 -1.32 6.20 8.36
N LEU A 95 -0.33 6.19 9.24
CA LEU A 95 0.88 5.39 9.19
C LEU A 95 0.75 4.13 10.05
N PRO A 96 1.62 3.12 9.84
CA PRO A 96 1.68 1.94 10.70
C PRO A 96 1.88 2.30 12.17
N GLY A 97 0.98 1.84 13.02
CA GLY A 97 1.00 2.09 14.46
C GLY A 97 0.23 3.34 14.90
N ASP A 98 -0.30 4.14 13.98
CA ASP A 98 -1.15 5.26 14.32
C ASP A 98 -2.48 4.79 14.89
N SER A 99 -3.01 5.54 15.86
CA SER A 99 -4.33 5.34 16.43
C SER A 99 -5.31 6.33 15.81
N ILE A 100 -6.42 5.81 15.30
CA ILE A 100 -7.44 6.58 14.62
C ILE A 100 -8.74 6.45 15.38
N SER A 101 -9.40 7.55 15.66
CA SER A 101 -10.77 7.56 16.15
C SER A 101 -11.74 7.35 14.99
N VAL A 102 -12.59 6.34 15.11
CA VAL A 102 -13.63 6.04 14.12
C VAL A 102 -14.96 6.52 14.69
N ASP A 103 -15.44 7.66 14.24
CA ASP A 103 -16.81 8.10 14.52
C ASP A 103 -17.79 7.31 13.64
N LEU A 104 -18.42 6.30 14.23
CA LEU A 104 -19.38 5.47 13.55
C LEU A 104 -20.67 6.23 13.17
N THR A 105 -20.96 7.32 13.90
CA THR A 105 -22.18 8.12 13.69
C THR A 105 -22.02 9.03 12.48
N ARG A 106 -20.84 9.64 12.31
CA ARG A 106 -20.54 10.58 11.23
C ARG A 106 -19.79 9.97 10.07
N ARG A 107 -19.40 8.69 10.14
CA ARG A 107 -18.52 8.02 9.17
C ARG A 107 -17.24 8.81 8.87
N HIS A 108 -16.76 9.55 9.87
CA HIS A 108 -15.58 10.38 9.76
C HIS A 108 -14.41 9.75 10.50
N LEU A 109 -13.23 9.78 9.91
CA LEU A 109 -11.99 9.39 10.57
C LEU A 109 -11.29 10.65 11.06
N SER A 110 -10.96 10.69 12.34
CA SER A 110 -10.18 11.77 12.93
C SER A 110 -8.87 11.22 13.45
N SER A 111 -7.77 11.86 13.10
CA SER A 111 -6.45 11.64 13.69
C SER A 111 -6.28 12.36 15.02
N ALA A 112 -7.34 13.01 15.52
CA ALA A 112 -7.30 13.73 16.77
C ALA A 112 -7.27 12.77 17.97
N LYS A 113 -6.56 13.18 19.03
CA LYS A 113 -6.51 12.50 20.33
C LYS A 113 -7.95 12.23 20.80
N PRO A 114 -8.30 10.99 21.12
CA PRO A 114 -9.68 10.65 21.50
C PRO A 114 -10.01 11.34 22.84
N ASP A 115 -11.00 12.21 22.82
CA ASP A 115 -11.53 12.87 24.02
C ASP A 115 -12.58 12.03 24.77
N SER A 116 -12.99 10.90 24.21
CA SER A 116 -13.96 10.01 24.85
C SER A 116 -14.00 8.65 24.15
N SER A 117 -14.32 7.62 24.90
CA SER A 117 -14.68 6.21 24.62
C SER A 117 -15.00 5.73 23.16
N ASP A 118 -14.69 6.49 22.16
CA ASP A 118 -14.84 6.17 20.75
C ASP A 118 -13.86 5.08 20.38
N SER A 119 -14.32 4.17 19.56
CA SER A 119 -13.60 2.97 19.15
C SER A 119 -12.28 3.33 18.48
N LEU A 120 -11.22 3.24 19.26
CA LEU A 120 -9.87 3.48 18.78
C LEU A 120 -9.45 2.33 17.85
N PHE A 121 -9.17 2.65 16.62
CA PHE A 121 -8.60 1.71 15.67
C PHE A 121 -7.10 1.98 15.52
N VAL A 122 -6.27 0.93 15.75
CA VAL A 122 -4.82 1.00 15.55
C VAL A 122 -4.48 0.45 14.18
N VAL A 123 -3.79 1.23 13.36
CA VAL A 123 -3.30 0.79 12.05
C VAL A 123 -2.23 -0.29 12.27
N PRO A 124 -2.38 -1.49 11.68
CA PRO A 124 -1.44 -2.58 11.90
C PRO A 124 -0.01 -2.20 11.49
N ALA A 125 0.96 -2.56 12.32
CA ALA A 125 2.38 -2.39 12.07
C ALA A 125 3.12 -3.72 12.20
N ALA A 126 4.17 -3.89 11.42
CA ALA A 126 4.98 -5.10 11.42
C ALA A 126 5.48 -5.45 12.83
N GLY A 127 5.28 -6.68 13.26
CA GLY A 127 5.72 -7.19 14.57
C GLY A 127 4.93 -6.69 15.77
N ARG A 128 4.03 -5.70 15.63
CA ARG A 128 3.19 -5.18 16.71
C ARG A 128 1.90 -5.97 16.84
N ALA A 129 1.48 -6.23 18.07
CA ALA A 129 0.19 -6.82 18.36
C ALA A 129 -0.90 -5.76 18.32
N VAL A 130 -1.97 -6.01 17.59
CA VAL A 130 -3.19 -5.20 17.55
C VAL A 130 -4.25 -5.91 18.36
N ALA A 131 -4.82 -5.23 19.36
CA ALA A 131 -5.90 -5.78 20.18
C ALA A 131 -7.15 -6.05 19.31
N VAL A 132 -7.75 -7.22 19.51
CA VAL A 132 -8.98 -7.61 18.82
C VAL A 132 -10.17 -7.08 19.60
N THR A 133 -11.00 -6.30 18.92
CA THR A 133 -12.28 -5.82 19.43
C THR A 133 -13.40 -6.31 18.52
N PRO A 134 -14.66 -6.39 18.98
CA PRO A 134 -15.79 -6.75 18.12
C PRO A 134 -15.91 -5.88 16.85
N LEU A 135 -15.46 -4.62 16.94
CA LEU A 135 -15.51 -3.66 15.84
C LEU A 135 -14.44 -3.91 14.77
N ASN A 136 -13.21 -4.25 15.18
CA ASN A 136 -12.10 -4.42 14.24
C ASN A 136 -11.86 -5.87 13.81
N ALA A 137 -12.43 -6.86 14.52
CA ALA A 137 -12.15 -8.29 14.32
C ALA A 137 -12.35 -8.73 12.86
N ARG A 138 -13.47 -8.33 12.26
CA ARG A 138 -13.79 -8.70 10.87
C ARG A 138 -12.76 -8.13 9.90
N MET A 139 -12.39 -6.88 10.06
CA MET A 139 -11.43 -6.21 9.20
C MET A 139 -10.02 -6.81 9.36
N LEU A 140 -9.54 -6.98 10.61
CA LEU A 140 -8.24 -7.60 10.88
C LEU A 140 -8.16 -9.03 10.30
N THR A 141 -9.25 -9.80 10.41
CA THR A 141 -9.33 -11.15 9.82
C THR A 141 -9.23 -11.10 8.30
N VAL A 142 -9.94 -10.16 7.65
CA VAL A 142 -9.88 -9.99 6.19
C VAL A 142 -8.46 -9.61 5.75
N LEU A 143 -7.81 -8.68 6.44
CA LEU A 143 -6.42 -8.29 6.15
C LEU A 143 -5.47 -9.49 6.28
N LYS A 144 -5.57 -10.21 7.40
CA LYS A 144 -4.70 -11.36 7.67
C LYS A 144 -4.88 -12.47 6.63
N ARG A 145 -6.12 -12.76 6.26
CA ARG A 145 -6.42 -13.77 5.22
C ARG A 145 -5.98 -13.33 3.83
N ARG A 146 -6.25 -12.07 3.49
CA ARG A 146 -6.05 -11.56 2.13
C ARG A 146 -4.58 -11.30 1.82
N PHE A 147 -3.83 -10.76 2.76
CA PHE A 147 -2.45 -10.32 2.52
C PHE A 147 -1.39 -11.24 3.13
N GLU A 148 -1.72 -11.96 4.19
CA GLU A 148 -0.76 -12.85 4.86
C GLU A 148 -1.15 -14.32 4.76
N HIS A 149 -2.12 -14.67 3.90
CA HIS A 149 -2.57 -16.05 3.62
C HIS A 149 -2.89 -16.87 4.88
N SER A 150 -3.34 -16.22 5.95
CA SER A 150 -3.66 -16.86 7.21
C SER A 150 -5.05 -17.52 7.19
N HIS A 151 -5.22 -18.61 7.92
CA HIS A 151 -6.51 -19.30 8.09
C HIS A 151 -7.37 -18.71 9.22
N ALA A 152 -7.13 -17.47 9.63
CA ALA A 152 -7.91 -16.81 10.66
C ALA A 152 -9.42 -16.75 10.32
N LYS A 153 -10.26 -17.08 11.31
CA LYS A 153 -11.73 -17.04 11.21
C LYS A 153 -12.28 -16.10 12.27
N VAL A 154 -13.38 -15.43 11.96
CA VAL A 154 -14.09 -14.56 12.89
C VAL A 154 -15.45 -15.19 13.26
N SER A 155 -15.78 -15.20 14.55
CA SER A 155 -17.10 -15.64 15.04
C SER A 155 -18.12 -14.52 14.94
N LEU A 156 -19.43 -14.87 15.05
CA LEU A 156 -20.52 -13.91 15.09
C LEU A 156 -20.41 -12.90 16.27
N ARG A 157 -19.69 -13.26 17.33
CA ARG A 157 -19.46 -12.40 18.50
C ARG A 157 -18.22 -11.51 18.37
N GLY A 158 -17.59 -11.44 17.18
CA GLY A 158 -16.41 -10.62 16.96
C GLY A 158 -15.13 -11.16 17.61
N ARG A 159 -15.05 -12.45 17.93
CA ARG A 159 -13.80 -13.11 18.36
C ARG A 159 -13.09 -13.70 17.16
N ILE A 160 -11.78 -13.57 17.12
CA ILE A 160 -10.94 -14.19 16.08
C ILE A 160 -10.43 -15.53 16.58
N PHE A 161 -10.45 -16.52 15.71
CA PHE A 161 -9.88 -17.83 15.94
C PHE A 161 -8.80 -18.09 14.88
N LEU A 162 -7.66 -18.56 15.34
CA LEU A 162 -6.59 -19.09 14.48
C LEU A 162 -6.35 -20.53 14.90
N ASP A 163 -6.50 -21.45 13.96
CA ASP A 163 -6.37 -22.90 14.20
C ASP A 163 -7.23 -23.41 15.38
N GLY A 164 -8.44 -22.83 15.52
CA GLY A 164 -9.37 -23.18 16.59
C GLY A 164 -9.13 -22.51 17.94
N GLN A 165 -8.04 -21.80 18.11
CA GLN A 165 -7.70 -21.07 19.32
C GLN A 165 -8.22 -19.63 19.27
N PRO A 166 -8.92 -19.12 20.32
CA PRO A 166 -9.34 -17.72 20.38
C PRO A 166 -8.12 -16.83 20.58
N LEU A 167 -8.10 -15.70 19.86
CA LEU A 167 -7.02 -14.71 19.97
C LEU A 167 -7.58 -13.35 20.41
N ASP A 168 -6.97 -12.77 21.42
CA ASP A 168 -7.27 -11.44 21.93
C ASP A 168 -6.44 -10.35 21.22
N SER A 169 -5.39 -10.75 20.50
CA SER A 169 -4.57 -9.86 19.69
C SER A 169 -4.04 -10.56 18.46
N LEU A 170 -3.82 -9.77 17.38
CA LEU A 170 -3.20 -10.24 16.15
C LEU A 170 -1.89 -9.51 15.88
N ARG A 171 -0.87 -10.26 15.45
CA ARG A 171 0.38 -9.69 14.94
C ARG A 171 0.39 -9.77 13.43
N PHE A 172 0.88 -8.71 12.80
CA PHE A 172 1.04 -8.58 11.36
C PHE A 172 2.52 -8.65 10.98
N ASN A 173 2.80 -9.24 9.83
CA ASN A 173 4.17 -9.39 9.32
C ASN A 173 4.63 -8.15 8.56
N GLU A 174 3.67 -7.33 8.10
CA GLU A 174 3.94 -6.13 7.32
C GLU A 174 3.35 -4.88 7.97
N ASP A 175 3.91 -3.73 7.56
CA ASP A 175 3.36 -2.42 7.87
C ASP A 175 2.16 -2.15 6.96
N TYR A 176 1.05 -1.65 7.55
CA TYR A 176 -0.15 -1.25 6.82
C TYR A 176 -0.30 0.27 6.83
N TYR A 177 -0.87 0.79 5.77
CA TYR A 177 -1.18 2.21 5.60
C TYR A 177 -2.66 2.40 5.38
N LEU A 178 -3.25 3.42 6.00
CA LEU A 178 -4.62 3.80 5.72
C LEU A 178 -4.62 4.78 4.55
N LEU A 179 -5.19 4.36 3.43
CA LEU A 179 -5.31 5.17 2.23
C LEU A 179 -6.76 5.60 2.04
N GLU A 180 -6.98 6.87 1.77
CA GLU A 180 -8.23 7.39 1.25
C GLU A 180 -8.23 7.21 -0.28
N THR A 181 -9.12 6.38 -0.78
CA THR A 181 -9.22 6.01 -2.19
C THR A 181 -10.26 6.83 -2.95
N GLN A 182 -11.30 7.22 -2.25
CA GLN A 182 -12.35 8.14 -2.69
C GLN A 182 -12.74 9.01 -1.48
N PRO A 183 -13.42 10.14 -1.67
CA PRO A 183 -13.90 10.94 -0.55
C PRO A 183 -14.64 10.06 0.46
N GLN A 184 -14.15 10.05 1.70
CA GLN A 184 -14.68 9.26 2.83
C GLN A 184 -14.61 7.72 2.67
N THR A 185 -13.89 7.22 1.66
CA THR A 185 -13.66 5.77 1.50
C THR A 185 -12.20 5.44 1.82
N PHE A 186 -12.00 4.61 2.84
CA PHE A 186 -10.69 4.26 3.35
C PHE A 186 -10.40 2.79 3.16
N THR A 187 -9.15 2.49 2.83
CA THR A 187 -8.67 1.12 2.61
C THR A 187 -7.32 0.94 3.30
N LEU A 188 -7.14 -0.20 3.97
CA LEU A 188 -5.85 -0.58 4.54
C LEU A 188 -5.07 -1.40 3.52
N ILE A 189 -3.86 -0.92 3.22
CA ILE A 189 -2.98 -1.50 2.22
C ILE A 189 -1.63 -1.84 2.85
N PRO A 190 -1.10 -3.06 2.68
CA PRO A 190 0.22 -3.43 3.17
C PRO A 190 1.32 -2.73 2.36
N HIS A 191 2.50 -2.60 2.97
CA HIS A 191 3.66 -1.99 2.32
C HIS A 191 4.05 -2.68 1.01
N SER A 192 3.91 -3.99 0.95
CA SER A 192 4.20 -4.79 -0.26
C SER A 192 3.33 -4.39 -1.46
N ALA A 193 2.10 -3.95 -1.23
CA ALA A 193 1.18 -3.52 -2.30
C ALA A 193 1.41 -2.07 -2.78
N LEU A 194 2.19 -1.26 -2.05
CA LEU A 194 2.51 0.09 -2.50
C LEU A 194 3.39 0.02 -3.75
N VAL A 195 3.05 0.72 -4.82
CA VAL A 195 3.84 0.81 -6.06
C VAL A 195 4.88 1.92 -5.94
N GLY A 196 4.46 3.11 -5.57
CA GLY A 196 5.31 4.27 -5.42
C GLY A 196 4.53 5.53 -5.11
N ARG A 197 5.25 6.66 -5.01
CA ARG A 197 4.65 7.97 -4.81
C ARG A 197 4.36 8.65 -6.14
N ILE A 198 3.21 9.27 -6.28
CA ILE A 198 2.85 10.03 -7.47
C ILE A 198 3.75 11.25 -7.54
N ALA A 199 4.45 11.40 -8.68
CA ALA A 199 5.30 12.54 -8.95
C ALA A 199 4.50 13.65 -9.64
N PHE A 200 3.72 13.30 -10.66
CA PHE A 200 2.84 14.23 -11.37
C PHE A 200 1.75 13.48 -12.17
N GLU A 201 0.67 14.17 -12.45
CA GLU A 201 -0.50 13.70 -13.20
C GLU A 201 -0.64 14.55 -14.47
N LEU A 202 -0.95 13.90 -15.63
CA LEU A 202 -1.15 14.58 -16.92
C LEU A 202 -2.53 14.25 -17.48
#